data_b356574aa08f2a65604d992f281824a4
#
_entry.id   b356574aa08f2a65604d992f281824a4
#
_cell.length_a   1.000
_cell.length_b   1.000
_cell.length_c   1.000
_cell.angle_alpha   90.00
_cell.angle_beta   90.00
_cell.angle_gamma   90.00
#
_symmetry.space_group_name_H-M   'P 1'
#
loop_
_entity.id
_entity.type
_entity.pdbx_description
1 polymer ?
#
loop_
_entity_poly.entity_id
_entity_poly.type
_entity_poly.pdbx_seq_one_letter_code
_entity_poly.pdbx_strand_id
1 'polypeptide(L)'
;MNQQFLEAVSIFVFMYPAGMAIYWVTASLCYYLFMEGKLGQPTFQQMPKERVPMVSIMVPCYNEGDNLDEAIPYLLQLRYPNYELIFINDGSKDNTGEIIDRWAKADERIVALHQENQGKASALNHGLLVAKGEYVACIDGDAVLDFDAIDYMVQSLELNCAYGAVTGNPRVRNRSTILGRLQVSEFSSIIGLIKRAQSLMGTIFTVSGVCCLFRKDVMEEIGGWSTNMITEDIDVSWKIQTAGYNIMYEPRALCWVLMPERLYGLYKQRLRWAQGGAETILK
;
A
#
# COMPACT_ATOMS: atom_id res chain seq x y z
N MET A 1 -17.94 21.87 -37.45
CA MET A 1 -17.91 21.92 -35.97
C MET A 1 -17.92 23.42 -35.59
N ASN A 2 -18.82 23.82 -34.69
CA ASN A 2 -19.03 25.26 -34.40
C ASN A 2 -17.79 25.80 -33.65
N GLN A 3 -17.27 26.99 -34.04
CA GLN A 3 -16.09 27.59 -33.42
C GLN A 3 -16.26 27.80 -31.93
N GLN A 4 -17.45 28.18 -31.47
CA GLN A 4 -17.78 28.29 -30.04
C GLN A 4 -17.66 26.97 -29.28
N PHE A 5 -18.00 25.82 -29.91
CA PHE A 5 -17.83 24.49 -29.31
C PHE A 5 -16.34 24.17 -29.15
N LEU A 6 -15.50 24.47 -30.16
CA LEU A 6 -14.06 24.25 -30.08
C LEU A 6 -13.40 25.13 -29.01
N GLU A 7 -13.82 26.37 -28.88
CA GLU A 7 -13.35 27.27 -27.82
C GLU A 7 -13.74 26.76 -26.44
N ALA A 8 -15.00 26.33 -26.25
CA ALA A 8 -15.46 25.76 -24.97
C ALA A 8 -14.69 24.49 -24.59
N VAL A 9 -14.46 23.60 -25.55
CA VAL A 9 -13.66 22.37 -25.33
C VAL A 9 -12.21 22.75 -25.00
N SER A 10 -11.61 23.71 -25.70
CA SER A 10 -10.25 24.17 -25.42
C SER A 10 -10.14 24.77 -24.03
N ILE A 11 -11.07 25.63 -23.63
CA ILE A 11 -11.12 26.21 -22.29
C ILE A 11 -11.23 25.09 -21.23
N PHE A 12 -12.11 24.14 -21.42
CA PHE A 12 -12.27 23.01 -20.49
C PHE A 12 -10.98 22.17 -20.38
N VAL A 13 -10.35 21.82 -21.52
CA VAL A 13 -9.12 21.00 -21.55
C VAL A 13 -7.96 21.68 -20.82
N PHE A 14 -7.85 23.01 -20.85
CA PHE A 14 -6.79 23.75 -20.17
C PHE A 14 -7.16 24.18 -18.74
N MET A 15 -8.37 24.71 -18.53
CA MET A 15 -8.78 25.25 -17.24
C MET A 15 -9.08 24.17 -16.20
N TYR A 16 -9.68 23.05 -16.61
CA TYR A 16 -10.00 21.96 -15.67
C TYR A 16 -8.74 21.35 -15.02
N PRO A 17 -7.73 20.90 -15.78
CA PRO A 17 -6.49 20.39 -15.17
C PRO A 17 -5.75 21.44 -14.34
N ALA A 18 -5.74 22.70 -14.77
CA ALA A 18 -5.11 23.78 -14.02
C ALA A 18 -5.84 24.05 -12.70
N GLY A 19 -7.17 24.10 -12.71
CA GLY A 19 -7.98 24.25 -11.50
C GLY A 19 -7.80 23.08 -10.54
N MET A 20 -7.80 21.85 -11.06
CA MET A 20 -7.53 20.65 -10.26
C MET A 20 -6.12 20.65 -9.67
N ALA A 21 -5.12 21.06 -10.42
CA ALA A 21 -3.75 21.16 -9.90
C ALA A 21 -3.65 22.18 -8.75
N ILE A 22 -4.25 23.36 -8.89
CA ILE A 22 -4.31 24.37 -7.83
C ILE A 22 -5.04 23.80 -6.60
N TYR A 23 -6.17 23.15 -6.80
CA TYR A 23 -6.94 22.53 -5.72
C TYR A 23 -6.09 21.49 -4.95
N TRP A 24 -5.45 20.53 -5.65
CA TRP A 24 -4.65 19.50 -5.01
C TRP A 24 -3.45 20.05 -4.26
N VAL A 25 -2.76 21.05 -4.84
CA VAL A 25 -1.61 21.70 -4.20
C VAL A 25 -2.04 22.46 -2.96
N THR A 26 -3.11 23.26 -3.04
CA THR A 26 -3.59 24.06 -1.91
C THR A 26 -4.10 23.18 -0.78
N ALA A 27 -4.92 22.17 -1.10
CA ALA A 27 -5.44 21.25 -0.11
C ALA A 27 -4.31 20.43 0.57
N SER A 28 -3.33 19.96 -0.21
CA SER A 28 -2.16 19.27 0.35
C SER A 28 -1.33 20.16 1.28
N LEU A 29 -1.13 21.42 0.90
CA LEU A 29 -0.43 22.40 1.73
C LEU A 29 -1.20 22.67 3.04
N CYS A 30 -2.52 22.83 2.96
CA CYS A 30 -3.36 22.97 4.15
C CYS A 30 -3.24 21.75 5.08
N TYR A 31 -3.31 20.55 4.53
CA TYR A 31 -3.10 19.33 5.31
C TYR A 31 -1.73 19.33 6.01
N TYR A 32 -0.66 19.61 5.27
CA TYR A 32 0.70 19.67 5.80
C TYR A 32 0.83 20.69 6.95
N LEU A 33 0.34 21.91 6.75
CA LEU A 33 0.49 22.99 7.74
C LEU A 33 -0.39 22.80 8.99
N PHE A 34 -1.61 22.28 8.83
CA PHE A 34 -2.60 22.27 9.90
C PHE A 34 -2.83 20.91 10.56
N MET A 35 -2.53 19.82 9.85
CA MET A 35 -2.81 18.46 10.30
C MET A 35 -1.55 17.65 10.55
N GLU A 36 -0.63 17.57 9.58
CA GLU A 36 0.54 16.69 9.66
C GLU A 36 1.48 17.06 10.81
N GLY A 37 1.65 18.34 11.09
CA GLY A 37 2.47 18.82 12.22
C GLY A 37 1.93 18.45 13.63
N LYS A 38 0.68 17.96 13.71
CA LYS A 38 0.05 17.51 14.98
C LYS A 38 0.16 15.99 15.19
N LEU A 39 0.67 15.26 14.21
CA LEU A 39 0.84 13.83 14.32
C LEU A 39 1.92 13.49 15.35
N GLY A 40 1.61 12.58 16.28
CA GLY A 40 2.50 12.17 17.36
C GLY A 40 3.74 11.39 16.91
N GLN A 41 4.66 11.17 17.83
CA GLN A 41 5.81 10.26 17.59
C GLN A 41 5.38 8.79 17.72
N PRO A 42 6.19 7.81 17.24
CA PRO A 42 5.93 6.39 17.48
C PRO A 42 5.85 6.11 18.97
N THR A 43 4.85 5.35 19.39
CA THR A 43 4.60 5.11 20.83
C THR A 43 4.70 3.65 21.23
N PHE A 44 4.34 2.72 20.34
CA PHE A 44 4.26 1.30 20.66
C PHE A 44 5.63 0.65 20.84
N GLN A 45 6.68 1.15 20.20
CA GLN A 45 8.03 0.62 20.31
C GLN A 45 8.61 0.62 21.75
N GLN A 46 8.07 1.47 22.61
CA GLN A 46 8.48 1.58 24.02
C GLN A 46 7.55 0.82 24.99
N MET A 47 6.50 0.17 24.47
CA MET A 47 5.53 -0.56 25.26
C MET A 47 5.87 -2.05 25.35
N PRO A 48 5.50 -2.74 26.45
CA PRO A 48 5.59 -4.20 26.53
C PRO A 48 4.75 -4.85 25.41
N LYS A 49 5.30 -5.92 24.78
CA LYS A 49 4.69 -6.65 23.67
C LYS A 49 3.23 -7.05 23.95
N GLU A 50 2.94 -7.48 25.18
CA GLU A 50 1.62 -7.95 25.61
C GLU A 50 0.55 -6.85 25.66
N ARG A 51 0.95 -5.58 25.60
CA ARG A 51 0.06 -4.41 25.62
C ARG A 51 -0.09 -3.75 24.26
N VAL A 52 0.48 -4.33 23.25
CA VAL A 52 0.53 -3.78 21.88
C VAL A 52 -0.26 -4.69 20.97
N PRO A 53 -1.21 -4.16 20.14
CA PRO A 53 -1.95 -4.96 19.19
C PRO A 53 -1.03 -5.77 18.29
N MET A 54 -1.36 -7.02 18.00
CA MET A 54 -0.54 -7.84 17.12
C MET A 54 -0.80 -7.49 15.66
N VAL A 55 0.26 -7.40 14.87
CA VAL A 55 0.20 -7.16 13.42
C VAL A 55 0.73 -8.36 12.66
N SER A 56 -0.07 -8.90 11.74
CA SER A 56 0.39 -9.90 10.77
C SER A 56 0.77 -9.19 9.46
N ILE A 57 2.05 -9.21 9.13
CA ILE A 57 2.59 -8.58 7.91
C ILE A 57 2.62 -9.64 6.81
N MET A 58 1.75 -9.53 5.83
CA MET A 58 1.60 -10.47 4.72
C MET A 58 2.43 -10.00 3.51
N VAL A 59 3.28 -10.89 3.02
CA VAL A 59 4.20 -10.64 1.92
C VAL A 59 3.97 -11.70 0.83
N PRO A 60 3.08 -11.43 -0.15
CA PRO A 60 2.91 -12.33 -1.29
C PRO A 60 4.15 -12.28 -2.19
N CYS A 61 4.69 -13.44 -2.54
CA CYS A 61 5.92 -13.59 -3.29
C CYS A 61 5.71 -14.45 -4.52
N TYR A 62 6.14 -13.95 -5.69
CA TYR A 62 6.18 -14.70 -6.93
C TYR A 62 7.43 -14.39 -7.73
N ASN A 63 8.41 -15.31 -7.73
CA ASN A 63 9.73 -15.15 -8.33
C ASN A 63 10.48 -13.92 -7.76
N GLU A 64 10.60 -13.86 -6.44
CA GLU A 64 11.25 -12.77 -5.68
C GLU A 64 12.58 -13.23 -5.05
N GLY A 65 13.16 -14.33 -5.49
CA GLY A 65 14.39 -14.90 -4.92
C GLY A 65 15.56 -13.93 -4.84
N ASP A 66 15.69 -13.03 -5.83
CA ASP A 66 16.77 -12.02 -5.85
C ASP A 66 16.59 -10.91 -4.81
N ASN A 67 15.37 -10.68 -4.33
CA ASN A 67 15.02 -9.55 -3.46
C ASN A 67 14.88 -9.96 -1.98
N LEU A 68 14.41 -11.19 -1.70
CA LEU A 68 14.00 -11.61 -0.35
C LEU A 68 15.15 -11.64 0.65
N ASP A 69 16.35 -12.08 0.26
CA ASP A 69 17.52 -12.11 1.15
C ASP A 69 17.95 -10.71 1.60
N GLU A 70 17.61 -9.68 0.84
CA GLU A 70 17.79 -8.30 1.26
C GLU A 70 16.58 -7.79 2.08
N ALA A 71 15.35 -8.07 1.65
CA ALA A 71 14.13 -7.51 2.26
C ALA A 71 13.83 -8.08 3.67
N ILE A 72 13.98 -9.40 3.87
CA ILE A 72 13.66 -10.06 5.14
C ILE A 72 14.44 -9.48 6.32
N PRO A 73 15.77 -9.27 6.26
CA PRO A 73 16.53 -8.67 7.36
C PRO A 73 16.04 -7.27 7.76
N TYR A 74 15.54 -6.46 6.81
CA TYR A 74 14.96 -5.15 7.14
C TYR A 74 13.61 -5.29 7.84
N LEU A 75 12.74 -6.21 7.41
CA LEU A 75 11.46 -6.48 8.05
C LEU A 75 11.63 -7.03 9.47
N LEU A 76 12.67 -7.80 9.73
CA LEU A 76 13.01 -8.29 11.06
C LEU A 76 13.54 -7.21 12.02
N GLN A 77 13.94 -6.04 11.50
CA GLN A 77 14.41 -4.89 12.28
C GLN A 77 13.32 -3.84 12.55
N LEU A 78 12.07 -4.10 12.18
CA LEU A 78 10.95 -3.22 12.53
C LEU A 78 10.92 -3.00 14.05
N ARG A 79 10.70 -1.75 14.46
CA ARG A 79 10.70 -1.37 15.88
C ARG A 79 9.38 -1.64 16.58
N TYR A 80 8.34 -1.96 15.82
CA TYR A 80 7.05 -2.37 16.38
C TYR A 80 7.20 -3.71 17.12
N PRO A 81 6.82 -3.83 18.41
CA PRO A 81 7.25 -4.97 19.22
C PRO A 81 6.46 -6.26 19.00
N ASN A 82 5.23 -6.20 18.49
CA ASN A 82 4.32 -7.34 18.41
C ASN A 82 3.84 -7.61 16.99
N TYR A 83 4.64 -8.34 16.20
CA TYR A 83 4.29 -8.68 14.83
C TYR A 83 4.77 -10.08 14.44
N GLU A 84 4.16 -10.63 13.39
CA GLU A 84 4.63 -11.79 12.63
C GLU A 84 4.76 -11.42 11.14
N LEU A 85 5.60 -12.15 10.43
CA LEU A 85 5.82 -12.02 8.98
C LEU A 85 5.27 -13.28 8.30
N ILE A 86 4.28 -13.14 7.45
CA ILE A 86 3.68 -14.24 6.70
C ILE A 86 4.10 -14.12 5.25
N PHE A 87 5.08 -14.90 4.83
CA PHE A 87 5.52 -14.98 3.44
C PHE A 87 4.69 -16.02 2.71
N ILE A 88 4.04 -15.62 1.61
CA ILE A 88 3.16 -16.47 0.83
C ILE A 88 3.80 -16.69 -0.55
N ASN A 89 4.42 -17.83 -0.76
CA ASN A 89 4.95 -18.24 -2.06
C ASN A 89 3.81 -18.68 -2.98
N ASP A 90 3.48 -17.85 -3.95
CA ASP A 90 2.40 -18.09 -4.93
C ASP A 90 2.93 -18.87 -6.15
N GLY A 91 3.49 -20.05 -5.91
CA GLY A 91 3.95 -20.97 -6.95
C GLY A 91 5.14 -20.48 -7.75
N SER A 92 6.13 -19.86 -7.08
CA SER A 92 7.38 -19.42 -7.71
C SER A 92 8.13 -20.57 -8.37
N LYS A 93 8.88 -20.26 -9.43
CA LYS A 93 9.69 -21.23 -10.19
C LYS A 93 11.19 -21.06 -9.94
N ASP A 94 11.57 -20.04 -9.20
CA ASP A 94 12.93 -19.76 -8.75
C ASP A 94 13.15 -20.27 -7.31
N ASN A 95 14.21 -19.82 -6.66
CA ASN A 95 14.56 -20.19 -5.29
C ASN A 95 13.78 -19.45 -4.19
N THR A 96 12.71 -18.70 -4.53
CA THR A 96 11.88 -17.94 -3.57
C THR A 96 11.41 -18.82 -2.41
N GLY A 97 10.84 -20.02 -2.71
CA GLY A 97 10.32 -20.92 -1.69
C GLY A 97 11.41 -21.41 -0.72
N GLU A 98 12.58 -21.77 -1.25
CA GLU A 98 13.72 -22.25 -0.43
C GLU A 98 14.24 -21.14 0.51
N ILE A 99 14.26 -19.90 0.04
CA ILE A 99 14.66 -18.74 0.86
C ILE A 99 13.66 -18.53 2.00
N ILE A 100 12.37 -18.52 1.71
CA ILE A 100 11.30 -18.36 2.72
C ILE A 100 11.41 -19.47 3.78
N ASP A 101 11.55 -20.74 3.38
CA ASP A 101 11.68 -21.87 4.29
C ASP A 101 12.92 -21.80 5.17
N ARG A 102 14.04 -21.30 4.60
CA ARG A 102 15.28 -21.10 5.35
C ARG A 102 15.10 -20.06 6.46
N TRP A 103 14.46 -18.92 6.13
CA TRP A 103 14.20 -17.86 7.10
C TRP A 103 13.16 -18.23 8.13
N ALA A 104 12.12 -18.98 7.78
CA ALA A 104 11.13 -19.48 8.72
C ALA A 104 11.71 -20.45 9.76
N LYS A 105 12.79 -21.17 9.41
CA LYS A 105 13.54 -21.99 10.37
C LYS A 105 14.48 -21.17 11.26
N ALA A 106 14.88 -19.99 10.83
CA ALA A 106 15.84 -19.14 11.52
C ALA A 106 15.19 -18.17 12.51
N ASP A 107 13.95 -17.74 12.27
CA ASP A 107 13.22 -16.78 13.11
C ASP A 107 11.76 -17.20 13.27
N GLU A 108 11.33 -17.36 14.54
CA GLU A 108 9.97 -17.81 14.91
C GLU A 108 8.85 -16.85 14.52
N ARG A 109 9.18 -15.59 14.21
CA ARG A 109 8.21 -14.60 13.73
C ARG A 109 7.82 -14.82 12.27
N ILE A 110 8.55 -15.69 11.54
CA ILE A 110 8.32 -15.93 10.11
C ILE A 110 7.47 -17.18 9.93
N VAL A 111 6.37 -17.01 9.20
CA VAL A 111 5.48 -18.08 8.75
C VAL A 111 5.63 -18.25 7.25
N ALA A 112 5.98 -19.44 6.80
CA ALA A 112 6.09 -19.80 5.38
C ALA A 112 4.78 -20.47 4.92
N LEU A 113 4.17 -19.92 3.88
CA LEU A 113 3.03 -20.51 3.20
C LEU A 113 3.37 -20.74 1.73
N HIS A 114 2.91 -21.87 1.20
CA HIS A 114 3.09 -22.21 -0.21
C HIS A 114 1.75 -22.57 -0.84
N GLN A 115 1.52 -22.11 -2.06
CA GLN A 115 0.36 -22.45 -2.86
C GLN A 115 0.73 -22.56 -4.34
N GLU A 116 -0.14 -23.17 -5.14
CA GLU A 116 -0.06 -23.05 -6.60
C GLU A 116 -0.37 -21.60 -7.00
N ASN A 117 0.21 -21.13 -8.10
CA ASN A 117 0.03 -19.75 -8.54
C ASN A 117 -1.45 -19.45 -8.86
N GLN A 118 -2.04 -18.57 -8.09
CA GLN A 118 -3.42 -18.10 -8.22
C GLN A 118 -3.52 -16.57 -8.16
N GLY A 119 -2.37 -15.88 -8.11
CA GLY A 119 -2.28 -14.43 -8.10
C GLY A 119 -2.30 -13.81 -6.70
N LYS A 120 -1.89 -12.55 -6.64
CA LYS A 120 -1.65 -11.80 -5.40
C LYS A 120 -2.85 -11.78 -4.46
N ALA A 121 -4.07 -11.55 -4.97
CA ALA A 121 -5.28 -11.51 -4.16
C ALA A 121 -5.56 -12.87 -3.47
N SER A 122 -5.36 -13.99 -4.18
CA SER A 122 -5.48 -15.33 -3.60
C SER A 122 -4.43 -15.58 -2.52
N ALA A 123 -3.18 -15.19 -2.76
CA ALA A 123 -2.10 -15.29 -1.78
C ALA A 123 -2.41 -14.47 -0.51
N LEU A 124 -2.89 -13.24 -0.65
CA LEU A 124 -3.29 -12.41 0.49
C LEU A 124 -4.45 -13.02 1.27
N ASN A 125 -5.46 -13.59 0.59
CA ASN A 125 -6.56 -14.29 1.27
C ASN A 125 -6.07 -15.54 2.03
N HIS A 126 -5.11 -16.27 1.47
CA HIS A 126 -4.49 -17.40 2.17
C HIS A 126 -3.73 -16.92 3.41
N GLY A 127 -2.97 -15.83 3.31
CA GLY A 127 -2.31 -15.21 4.46
C GLY A 127 -3.31 -14.74 5.53
N LEU A 128 -4.44 -14.15 5.13
CA LEU A 128 -5.48 -13.68 6.04
C LEU A 128 -6.07 -14.80 6.90
N LEU A 129 -6.24 -15.99 6.35
CA LEU A 129 -6.77 -17.16 7.08
C LEU A 129 -5.87 -17.62 8.22
N VAL A 130 -4.55 -17.44 8.11
CA VAL A 130 -3.59 -17.86 9.13
C VAL A 130 -3.10 -16.73 10.01
N ALA A 131 -3.37 -15.48 9.64
CA ALA A 131 -2.98 -14.28 10.36
C ALA A 131 -3.54 -14.28 11.78
N LYS A 132 -2.65 -14.08 12.78
CA LYS A 132 -3.02 -14.03 14.21
C LYS A 132 -3.25 -12.61 14.71
N GLY A 133 -2.76 -11.61 13.96
CA GLY A 133 -2.84 -10.19 14.34
C GLY A 133 -4.26 -9.65 14.32
N GLU A 134 -4.50 -8.65 15.15
CA GLU A 134 -5.70 -7.79 15.11
C GLU A 134 -5.71 -6.91 13.86
N TYR A 135 -4.51 -6.64 13.35
CA TYR A 135 -4.26 -5.90 12.12
C TYR A 135 -3.51 -6.77 11.12
N VAL A 136 -3.80 -6.58 9.84
CA VAL A 136 -3.09 -7.23 8.73
C VAL A 136 -2.47 -6.16 7.83
N ALA A 137 -1.16 -6.22 7.66
CA ALA A 137 -0.43 -5.36 6.74
C ALA A 137 -0.13 -6.09 5.43
N CYS A 138 -0.20 -5.39 4.30
CA CYS A 138 0.20 -5.91 2.99
C CYS A 138 1.41 -5.15 2.48
N ILE A 139 2.45 -5.90 2.07
CA ILE A 139 3.71 -5.38 1.55
C ILE A 139 4.12 -6.26 0.37
N ASP A 140 4.61 -5.67 -0.73
CA ASP A 140 5.17 -6.45 -1.84
C ASP A 140 6.52 -7.06 -1.48
N GLY A 141 6.88 -8.18 -2.11
CA GLY A 141 8.10 -8.94 -1.81
C GLY A 141 9.42 -8.20 -2.09
N ASP A 142 9.39 -7.18 -2.95
CA ASP A 142 10.51 -6.30 -3.27
C ASP A 142 10.53 -4.98 -2.48
N ALA A 143 9.56 -4.80 -1.57
CA ALA A 143 9.39 -3.57 -0.81
C ALA A 143 10.07 -3.65 0.57
N VAL A 144 10.57 -2.50 1.03
CA VAL A 144 11.20 -2.35 2.34
C VAL A 144 10.46 -1.27 3.13
N LEU A 145 9.94 -1.63 4.30
CA LEU A 145 9.34 -0.67 5.23
C LEU A 145 10.40 0.11 6.00
N ASP A 146 10.08 1.37 6.30
CA ASP A 146 10.79 2.12 7.33
C ASP A 146 10.53 1.47 8.71
N PHE A 147 11.51 1.55 9.60
CA PHE A 147 11.48 0.84 10.91
C PHE A 147 10.29 1.20 11.78
N ASP A 148 9.74 2.40 11.65
CA ASP A 148 8.62 2.90 12.44
C ASP A 148 7.28 2.88 11.68
N ALA A 149 7.27 2.40 10.43
CA ALA A 149 6.09 2.47 9.55
C ALA A 149 4.86 1.77 10.15
N ILE A 150 5.04 0.57 10.71
CA ILE A 150 3.94 -0.19 11.35
C ILE A 150 3.39 0.56 12.57
N ASP A 151 4.27 1.12 13.43
CA ASP A 151 3.86 1.87 14.60
C ASP A 151 2.95 3.05 14.21
N TYR A 152 3.36 3.85 13.22
CA TYR A 152 2.54 4.96 12.72
C TYR A 152 1.21 4.51 12.14
N MET A 153 1.18 3.42 11.38
CA MET A 153 -0.06 2.91 10.80
C MET A 153 -1.03 2.39 11.86
N VAL A 154 -0.55 1.65 12.85
CA VAL A 154 -1.38 1.17 13.96
C VAL A 154 -1.92 2.34 14.79
N GLN A 155 -1.08 3.32 15.15
CA GLN A 155 -1.54 4.53 15.82
C GLN A 155 -2.70 5.21 15.09
N SER A 156 -2.58 5.31 13.76
CA SER A 156 -3.60 5.95 12.92
C SER A 156 -4.93 5.21 12.99
N LEU A 157 -4.94 3.87 12.98
CA LEU A 157 -6.16 3.08 13.12
C LEU A 157 -6.74 3.12 14.54
N GLU A 158 -5.88 3.21 15.57
CA GLU A 158 -6.33 3.32 16.96
C GLU A 158 -7.00 4.65 17.28
N LEU A 159 -6.75 5.72 16.51
CA LEU A 159 -7.37 7.02 16.72
C LEU A 159 -8.89 7.01 16.58
N ASN A 160 -9.43 6.18 15.68
CA ASN A 160 -10.87 6.15 15.42
C ASN A 160 -11.29 4.81 14.79
N CYS A 161 -12.27 4.15 15.38
CA CYS A 161 -12.85 2.89 14.90
C CYS A 161 -13.61 3.04 13.55
N ALA A 162 -13.89 4.27 13.10
CA ALA A 162 -14.45 4.51 11.77
C ALA A 162 -13.45 4.22 10.63
N TYR A 163 -12.17 4.09 10.93
CA TYR A 163 -11.16 3.72 9.92
C TYR A 163 -11.00 2.19 9.88
N GLY A 164 -11.29 1.60 8.71
CA GLY A 164 -11.08 0.18 8.44
C GLY A 164 -9.67 -0.11 7.88
N ALA A 165 -9.03 0.89 7.30
CA ALA A 165 -7.69 0.77 6.72
C ALA A 165 -6.89 2.06 6.82
N VAL A 166 -5.56 1.92 6.74
CA VAL A 166 -4.61 3.02 6.55
C VAL A 166 -3.66 2.67 5.41
N THR A 167 -3.37 3.63 4.56
CA THR A 167 -2.36 3.52 3.51
C THR A 167 -1.13 4.34 3.89
N GLY A 168 0.04 3.73 3.76
CA GLY A 168 1.33 4.40 3.95
C GLY A 168 1.75 5.22 2.73
N ASN A 169 3.02 5.58 2.70
CA ASN A 169 3.64 6.50 1.76
C ASN A 169 4.76 5.80 0.97
N PRO A 170 4.43 5.04 -0.08
CA PRO A 170 5.42 4.43 -0.95
C PRO A 170 6.34 5.46 -1.61
N ARG A 171 7.63 5.15 -1.61
CA ARG A 171 8.71 5.96 -2.19
C ARG A 171 9.54 5.12 -3.14
N VAL A 172 9.93 5.70 -4.25
CA VAL A 172 10.80 5.03 -5.23
C VAL A 172 12.21 4.85 -4.66
N ARG A 173 12.69 3.61 -4.62
CA ARG A 173 14.03 3.24 -4.12
C ARG A 173 15.12 3.46 -5.17
N ASN A 174 14.92 2.99 -6.39
CA ASN A 174 15.89 3.09 -7.49
C ASN A 174 15.77 4.44 -8.23
N ARG A 175 16.78 5.32 -8.04
CA ARG A 175 16.78 6.72 -8.53
C ARG A 175 17.95 7.03 -9.47
N SER A 176 18.68 6.01 -9.91
CA SER A 176 19.88 6.16 -10.72
C SER A 176 19.58 6.61 -12.16
N THR A 177 18.46 6.14 -12.72
CA THR A 177 18.07 6.44 -14.10
C THR A 177 17.18 7.69 -14.21
N ILE A 178 17.12 8.30 -15.40
CA ILE A 178 16.18 9.42 -15.69
C ILE A 178 14.74 8.94 -15.46
N LEU A 179 14.42 7.72 -15.90
CA LEU A 179 13.10 7.12 -15.72
C LEU A 179 12.75 6.94 -14.23
N GLY A 180 13.71 6.49 -13.42
CA GLY A 180 13.54 6.41 -11.97
C GLY A 180 13.25 7.76 -11.34
N ARG A 181 13.97 8.84 -11.74
CA ARG A 181 13.74 10.21 -11.23
C ARG A 181 12.38 10.77 -11.64
N LEU A 182 11.89 10.48 -12.85
CA LEU A 182 10.53 10.87 -13.27
C LEU A 182 9.47 10.16 -12.40
N GLN A 183 9.65 8.89 -12.10
CA GLN A 183 8.74 8.14 -11.22
C GLN A 183 8.78 8.65 -9.78
N VAL A 184 9.91 9.17 -9.28
CA VAL A 184 9.96 9.86 -7.98
C VAL A 184 9.02 11.06 -7.95
N SER A 185 9.02 11.89 -9.01
CA SER A 185 8.12 13.05 -9.11
C SER A 185 6.66 12.60 -9.19
N GLU A 186 6.38 11.57 -9.98
CA GLU A 186 5.03 10.99 -10.11
C GLU A 186 4.50 10.48 -8.76
N PHE A 187 5.27 9.66 -8.05
CA PHE A 187 4.88 9.13 -6.73
C PHE A 187 4.72 10.23 -5.69
N SER A 188 5.59 11.25 -5.73
CA SER A 188 5.46 12.40 -4.83
C SER A 188 4.17 13.18 -5.08
N SER A 189 3.71 13.24 -6.34
CA SER A 189 2.46 13.91 -6.71
C SER A 189 1.25 13.04 -6.38
N ILE A 190 1.20 11.80 -6.87
CA ILE A 190 0.02 10.93 -6.73
C ILE A 190 -0.15 10.47 -5.29
N ILE A 191 0.91 10.01 -4.64
CA ILE A 191 0.84 9.48 -3.27
C ILE A 191 1.05 10.60 -2.25
N GLY A 192 2.10 11.38 -2.43
CA GLY A 192 2.46 12.41 -1.46
C GLY A 192 1.48 13.58 -1.42
N LEU A 193 1.09 14.14 -2.57
CA LEU A 193 0.28 15.34 -2.65
C LEU A 193 -1.23 15.02 -2.66
N ILE A 194 -1.68 14.16 -3.59
CA ILE A 194 -3.13 13.90 -3.75
C ILE A 194 -3.71 13.23 -2.50
N LYS A 195 -3.03 12.25 -1.90
CA LYS A 195 -3.54 11.59 -0.67
C LYS A 195 -3.62 12.55 0.53
N ARG A 196 -2.69 13.52 0.66
CA ARG A 196 -2.82 14.58 1.67
C ARG A 196 -4.07 15.42 1.43
N ALA A 197 -4.32 15.82 0.19
CA ALA A 197 -5.51 16.58 -0.15
C ALA A 197 -6.81 15.78 0.10
N GLN A 198 -6.85 14.50 -0.26
CA GLN A 198 -7.98 13.61 0.03
C GLN A 198 -8.22 13.46 1.54
N SER A 199 -7.17 13.45 2.37
CA SER A 199 -7.29 13.38 3.83
C SER A 199 -8.11 14.53 4.42
N LEU A 200 -8.11 15.72 3.79
CA LEU A 200 -9.01 16.82 4.19
C LEU A 200 -10.49 16.54 3.91
N MET A 201 -10.79 15.61 2.98
CA MET A 201 -12.16 15.19 2.68
C MET A 201 -12.65 14.09 3.63
N GLY A 202 -11.78 13.60 4.52
CA GLY A 202 -12.11 12.60 5.54
C GLY A 202 -11.85 11.15 5.13
N THR A 203 -11.58 10.86 3.85
CA THR A 203 -11.25 9.50 3.38
C THR A 203 -10.33 9.52 2.17
N ILE A 204 -9.57 8.44 2.00
CA ILE A 204 -8.71 8.20 0.84
C ILE A 204 -9.46 7.32 -0.16
N PHE A 205 -9.39 7.62 -1.45
CA PHE A 205 -10.12 6.86 -2.47
C PHE A 205 -9.60 5.44 -2.65
N THR A 206 -8.27 5.25 -2.55
CA THR A 206 -7.64 3.94 -2.70
C THR A 206 -6.42 3.80 -1.80
N VAL A 207 -6.20 2.62 -1.25
CA VAL A 207 -4.93 2.27 -0.60
C VAL A 207 -3.83 2.07 -1.66
N SER A 208 -2.60 2.03 -1.23
CA SER A 208 -1.48 1.56 -2.07
C SER A 208 -1.18 0.12 -1.69
N GLY A 209 -1.41 -0.83 -2.59
CA GLY A 209 -1.29 -2.27 -2.34
C GLY A 209 0.10 -2.74 -1.89
N VAL A 210 1.09 -1.83 -1.91
CA VAL A 210 2.47 -2.10 -1.47
C VAL A 210 2.76 -1.63 -0.03
N CYS A 211 1.85 -0.86 0.58
CA CYS A 211 2.04 -0.34 1.95
C CYS A 211 0.68 0.05 2.53
N CYS A 212 0.00 -0.89 3.12
CA CYS A 212 -1.29 -0.67 3.76
C CYS A 212 -1.48 -1.59 4.96
N LEU A 213 -2.27 -1.13 5.91
CA LEU A 213 -2.66 -1.85 7.11
C LEU A 213 -4.19 -1.82 7.20
N PHE A 214 -4.79 -2.95 7.54
CA PHE A 214 -6.23 -3.13 7.65
C PHE A 214 -6.58 -3.65 9.04
N ARG A 215 -7.76 -3.31 9.52
CA ARG A 215 -8.39 -4.06 10.62
C ARG A 215 -8.77 -5.44 10.12
N LYS A 216 -8.36 -6.48 10.82
CA LYS A 216 -8.62 -7.86 10.40
C LYS A 216 -10.11 -8.18 10.38
N ASP A 217 -10.86 -7.74 11.38
CA ASP A 217 -12.31 -7.90 11.47
C ASP A 217 -13.04 -7.27 10.28
N VAL A 218 -12.62 -6.07 9.85
CA VAL A 218 -13.15 -5.41 8.64
C VAL A 218 -12.84 -6.22 7.39
N MET A 219 -11.62 -6.77 7.27
CA MET A 219 -11.25 -7.62 6.13
C MET A 219 -12.05 -8.92 6.09
N GLU A 220 -12.34 -9.52 7.24
CA GLU A 220 -13.21 -10.69 7.35
C GLU A 220 -14.67 -10.34 6.99
N GLU A 221 -15.18 -9.22 7.46
CA GLU A 221 -16.53 -8.72 7.15
C GLU A 221 -16.76 -8.53 5.65
N ILE A 222 -15.80 -7.92 4.94
CA ILE A 222 -15.91 -7.66 3.50
C ILE A 222 -15.54 -8.88 2.63
N GLY A 223 -15.11 -10.01 3.24
CA GLY A 223 -14.74 -11.23 2.54
C GLY A 223 -13.39 -11.17 1.83
N GLY A 224 -12.42 -10.39 2.37
CA GLY A 224 -11.04 -10.30 1.85
C GLY A 224 -10.91 -9.67 0.47
N TRP A 225 -9.85 -10.02 -0.25
CA TRP A 225 -9.54 -9.51 -1.59
C TRP A 225 -10.28 -10.29 -2.67
N SER A 226 -10.80 -9.60 -3.68
CA SER A 226 -11.46 -10.22 -4.85
C SER A 226 -10.41 -10.80 -5.80
N THR A 227 -10.45 -12.11 -6.02
CA THR A 227 -9.44 -12.83 -6.85
C THR A 227 -9.64 -12.63 -8.36
N ASN A 228 -10.76 -12.06 -8.76
CA ASN A 228 -11.11 -11.80 -10.16
C ASN A 228 -10.86 -10.34 -10.60
N MET A 229 -10.07 -9.58 -9.84
CA MET A 229 -9.71 -8.18 -10.13
C MET A 229 -8.23 -8.05 -10.42
N ILE A 230 -7.87 -7.24 -11.42
CA ILE A 230 -6.47 -6.95 -11.77
C ILE A 230 -5.81 -6.04 -10.73
N THR A 231 -6.58 -5.11 -10.15
CA THR A 231 -6.13 -4.17 -9.13
C THR A 231 -6.91 -4.43 -7.84
N GLU A 232 -6.40 -5.38 -7.06
CA GLU A 232 -6.98 -5.82 -5.80
C GLU A 232 -7.05 -4.70 -4.75
N ASP A 233 -6.14 -3.73 -4.83
CA ASP A 233 -6.04 -2.59 -3.92
C ASP A 233 -7.14 -1.54 -4.15
N ILE A 234 -7.55 -1.31 -5.39
CA ILE A 234 -8.69 -0.43 -5.70
C ILE A 234 -9.99 -1.09 -5.23
N ASP A 235 -10.19 -2.36 -5.60
CA ASP A 235 -11.41 -3.11 -5.25
C ASP A 235 -11.58 -3.22 -3.73
N VAL A 236 -10.56 -3.62 -2.98
CA VAL A 236 -10.64 -3.72 -1.52
C VAL A 236 -10.91 -2.36 -0.86
N SER A 237 -10.36 -1.28 -1.41
CA SER A 237 -10.63 0.07 -0.91
C SER A 237 -12.11 0.42 -1.02
N TRP A 238 -12.73 0.12 -2.15
CA TRP A 238 -14.15 0.39 -2.37
C TRP A 238 -15.06 -0.53 -1.56
N LYS A 239 -14.68 -1.80 -1.36
CA LYS A 239 -15.39 -2.73 -0.46
C LYS A 239 -15.42 -2.19 0.98
N ILE A 240 -14.27 -1.72 1.50
CA ILE A 240 -14.17 -1.11 2.82
C ILE A 240 -15.07 0.12 2.95
N GLN A 241 -15.05 1.01 1.95
CA GLN A 241 -15.88 2.22 1.96
C GLN A 241 -17.38 1.90 1.82
N THR A 242 -17.73 0.91 1.01
CA THR A 242 -19.13 0.46 0.85
C THR A 242 -19.65 -0.20 2.13
N ALA A 243 -18.78 -0.84 2.91
CA ALA A 243 -19.11 -1.35 4.24
C ALA A 243 -19.24 -0.24 5.32
N GLY A 244 -19.01 1.02 4.96
CA GLY A 244 -19.17 2.18 5.84
C GLY A 244 -17.92 2.63 6.58
N TYR A 245 -16.76 2.04 6.29
CA TYR A 245 -15.49 2.44 6.90
C TYR A 245 -14.74 3.46 6.03
N ASN A 246 -13.96 4.31 6.68
CA ASN A 246 -13.06 5.24 6.02
C ASN A 246 -11.65 4.65 5.88
N ILE A 247 -10.88 5.23 4.97
CA ILE A 247 -9.45 4.90 4.78
C ILE A 247 -8.62 6.14 5.10
N MET A 248 -7.59 5.96 5.92
CA MET A 248 -6.68 7.03 6.32
C MET A 248 -5.37 6.97 5.52
N TYR A 249 -4.72 8.11 5.36
CA TYR A 249 -3.35 8.21 4.85
C TYR A 249 -2.38 8.58 5.96
N GLU A 250 -1.33 7.78 6.14
CA GLU A 250 -0.26 8.03 7.10
C GLU A 250 1.04 8.41 6.35
N PRO A 251 1.34 9.70 6.22
CA PRO A 251 2.48 10.17 5.43
C PRO A 251 3.86 9.77 5.98
N ARG A 252 3.96 9.42 7.27
CA ARG A 252 5.20 9.02 7.96
C ARG A 252 5.51 7.53 7.80
N ALA A 253 4.50 6.70 7.48
CA ALA A 253 4.68 5.29 7.20
C ALA A 253 5.33 5.10 5.82
N LEU A 254 6.66 5.22 5.77
CA LEU A 254 7.40 5.12 4.51
C LEU A 254 7.60 3.65 4.12
N CYS A 255 7.50 3.41 2.82
CA CYS A 255 7.82 2.14 2.19
C CYS A 255 8.65 2.39 0.92
N TRP A 256 9.77 1.71 0.78
CA TRP A 256 10.68 1.87 -0.34
C TRP A 256 10.43 0.75 -1.35
N VAL A 257 10.04 1.11 -2.58
CA VAL A 257 9.65 0.18 -3.64
C VAL A 257 10.56 0.27 -4.85
N LEU A 258 10.79 -0.86 -5.51
CA LEU A 258 11.50 -0.90 -6.77
C LEU A 258 10.54 -0.56 -7.93
N MET A 259 11.01 0.30 -8.82
CA MET A 259 10.23 0.74 -9.98
C MET A 259 10.88 0.31 -11.28
N PRO A 260 10.10 0.08 -12.35
CA PRO A 260 10.65 -0.29 -13.65
C PRO A 260 11.67 0.73 -14.16
N GLU A 261 12.86 0.26 -14.54
CA GLU A 261 13.94 1.10 -15.08
C GLU A 261 13.96 1.13 -16.62
N ARG A 262 13.08 0.35 -17.27
CA ARG A 262 12.93 0.29 -18.72
C ARG A 262 11.54 0.75 -19.15
N LEU A 263 11.46 1.51 -20.25
CA LEU A 263 10.18 2.02 -20.78
C LEU A 263 9.12 0.94 -21.00
N TYR A 264 9.52 -0.22 -21.50
CA TYR A 264 8.61 -1.33 -21.73
C TYR A 264 8.02 -1.89 -20.42
N GLY A 265 8.82 -2.00 -19.38
CA GLY A 265 8.34 -2.40 -18.05
C GLY A 265 7.35 -1.39 -17.47
N LEU A 266 7.68 -0.09 -17.58
CA LEU A 266 6.80 0.99 -17.16
C LEU A 266 5.47 0.96 -17.94
N TYR A 267 5.51 0.81 -19.27
CA TYR A 267 4.32 0.72 -20.10
C TYR A 267 3.41 -0.45 -19.66
N LYS A 268 3.97 -1.64 -19.46
CA LYS A 268 3.20 -2.80 -18.97
C LYS A 268 2.55 -2.54 -17.61
N GLN A 269 3.28 -1.94 -16.68
CA GLN A 269 2.77 -1.62 -15.35
C GLN A 269 1.60 -0.62 -15.44
N ARG A 270 1.74 0.46 -16.22
CA ARG A 270 0.68 1.47 -16.39
C ARG A 270 -0.54 0.94 -17.12
N LEU A 271 -0.34 0.07 -18.11
CA LEU A 271 -1.43 -0.61 -18.81
C LEU A 271 -2.24 -1.47 -17.85
N ARG A 272 -1.56 -2.27 -17.00
CA ARG A 272 -2.22 -3.08 -15.97
C ARG A 272 -3.04 -2.22 -15.00
N TRP A 273 -2.48 -1.10 -14.54
CA TRP A 273 -3.20 -0.19 -13.63
C TRP A 273 -4.43 0.46 -14.30
N ALA A 274 -4.29 0.88 -15.55
CA ALA A 274 -5.41 1.45 -16.30
C ALA A 274 -6.53 0.43 -16.55
N GLN A 275 -6.17 -0.80 -16.93
CA GLN A 275 -7.13 -1.88 -17.11
C GLN A 275 -7.86 -2.21 -15.80
N GLY A 276 -7.13 -2.42 -14.70
CA GLY A 276 -7.72 -2.74 -13.41
C GLY A 276 -8.62 -1.62 -12.88
N GLY A 277 -8.21 -0.35 -13.04
CA GLY A 277 -9.08 0.78 -12.69
C GLY A 277 -10.37 0.83 -13.51
N ALA A 278 -10.30 0.55 -14.81
CA ALA A 278 -11.48 0.48 -15.65
C ALA A 278 -12.41 -0.69 -15.27
N GLU A 279 -11.85 -1.86 -14.96
CA GLU A 279 -12.63 -3.03 -14.49
C GLU A 279 -13.37 -2.73 -13.19
N THR A 280 -12.72 -2.08 -12.23
CA THR A 280 -13.34 -1.73 -10.95
C THR A 280 -14.51 -0.76 -11.12
N ILE A 281 -14.42 0.20 -12.05
CA ILE A 281 -15.52 1.16 -12.33
C ILE A 281 -16.71 0.47 -13.02
N LEU A 282 -16.48 -0.54 -13.82
CA LEU A 282 -17.52 -1.22 -14.61
C LEU A 282 -18.25 -2.33 -13.82
N LYS A 283 -17.74 -2.73 -12.67
CA LYS A 283 -18.32 -3.75 -11.78
C LYS A 283 -19.22 -3.12 -10.70
#